data_fd15b64ca889e772f3bd0bf3af674c4b
#
_entry.id   fd15b64ca889e772f3bd0bf3af674c4b
#
_cell.length_a   1.000
_cell.length_b   1.000
_cell.length_c   1.000
_cell.angle_alpha   90.00
_cell.angle_beta   90.00
_cell.angle_gamma   90.00
#
_symmetry.space_group_name_H-M   'P 1'
#
loop_
_entity.id
_entity.type
_entity.pdbx_description
1 polymer ?
#
loop_
_entity_poly.entity_id
_entity_poly.type
_entity_poly.pdbx_seq_one_letter_code
_entity_poly.pdbx_strand_id
1 'polypeptide(L)'
;AASDVYKRQVAAHPEHYQLYGDTGKVVARATAGKAGKVGIVTGGGSGHLPVFTGYVGHGLLDACAIGDVFSSPSAEQMADAIRFADQGAGVLRLYGNYGGDILNFDMAGDLVDFEDISCSTVLLTDDVASAPPEEHEKRRGVAGMVYAFKIAGAAAEEGRDLDAVTAVAQKAADHCRSIGVALSPCTVPLAGKPTFEI
;
A
#
# COMPACT_ATOMS: atom_id res chain seq x y z
N ALA A 1 -8.24 -5.91 19.60
CA ALA A 1 -8.25 -6.83 18.47
C ALA A 1 -7.32 -6.32 17.37
N ALA A 2 -7.10 -7.12 16.32
CA ALA A 2 -6.23 -6.72 15.18
C ALA A 2 -6.68 -5.40 14.55
N SER A 3 -7.98 -5.14 14.51
CA SER A 3 -8.57 -3.89 14.02
C SER A 3 -8.18 -2.62 14.80
N ASP A 4 -7.54 -2.73 15.96
CA ASP A 4 -7.18 -1.58 16.78
C ASP A 4 -5.68 -1.31 16.83
N VAL A 5 -4.87 -2.18 16.21
CA VAL A 5 -3.40 -2.08 16.28
C VAL A 5 -2.92 -0.78 15.66
N TYR A 6 -3.43 -0.42 14.48
CA TYR A 6 -3.06 0.83 13.80
C TYR A 6 -3.48 2.08 14.59
N LYS A 7 -4.62 2.05 15.28
CA LYS A 7 -5.06 3.14 16.17
C LYS A 7 -4.09 3.33 17.34
N ARG A 8 -3.60 2.20 17.90
CA ARG A 8 -2.59 2.24 18.97
C ARG A 8 -1.24 2.73 18.48
N GLN A 9 -0.85 2.36 17.25
CA GLN A 9 0.36 2.87 16.60
C GLN A 9 0.30 4.40 16.50
N VAL A 10 -0.80 4.95 15.98
CA VAL A 10 -1.00 6.40 15.87
C VAL A 10 -1.02 7.08 17.24
N ALA A 11 -1.72 6.50 18.23
CA ALA A 11 -1.76 7.05 19.58
C ALA A 11 -0.40 7.01 20.30
N ALA A 12 0.44 6.02 20.00
CA ALA A 12 1.79 5.89 20.56
C ALA A 12 2.81 6.84 19.89
N HIS A 13 2.58 7.23 18.64
CA HIS A 13 3.49 8.03 17.84
C HIS A 13 2.77 9.16 17.08
N PRO A 14 2.06 10.06 17.78
CA PRO A 14 1.31 11.14 17.13
C PRO A 14 2.20 12.14 16.40
N GLU A 15 3.48 12.19 16.73
CA GLU A 15 4.49 12.99 16.04
C GLU A 15 4.83 12.45 14.64
N HIS A 16 4.52 11.19 14.36
CA HIS A 16 4.80 10.53 13.08
C HIS A 16 3.56 10.26 12.25
N TYR A 17 2.42 9.97 12.92
CA TYR A 17 1.21 9.46 12.30
C TYR A 17 -0.04 10.22 12.69
N GLN A 18 -1.01 10.22 11.79
CA GLN A 18 -2.39 10.62 12.07
C GLN A 18 -3.37 9.64 11.42
N LEU A 19 -4.59 9.60 11.92
CA LEU A 19 -5.71 8.97 11.22
C LEU A 19 -6.37 10.00 10.31
N TYR A 20 -6.76 9.58 9.12
CA TYR A 20 -7.39 10.43 8.11
C TYR A 20 -8.63 9.74 7.52
N GLY A 21 -9.52 10.55 6.89
CA GLY A 21 -10.78 10.13 6.30
C GLY A 21 -11.89 9.92 7.33
N ASP A 22 -13.13 9.90 6.86
CA ASP A 22 -14.33 9.83 7.72
C ASP A 22 -14.38 8.54 8.55
N THR A 23 -13.85 7.45 8.01
CA THR A 23 -13.81 6.16 8.72
C THR A 23 -12.68 6.04 9.72
N GLY A 24 -11.68 6.92 9.68
CA GLY A 24 -10.45 6.81 10.44
C GLY A 24 -9.64 5.54 10.10
N LYS A 25 -9.81 4.99 8.90
CA LYS A 25 -9.12 3.78 8.43
C LYS A 25 -7.99 4.08 7.43
N VAL A 26 -7.48 5.29 7.44
CA VAL A 26 -6.25 5.66 6.75
C VAL A 26 -5.22 6.07 7.79
N VAL A 27 -4.07 5.43 7.81
CA VAL A 27 -2.87 5.88 8.53
C VAL A 27 -2.06 6.73 7.57
N ALA A 28 -1.85 7.97 7.95
CA ALA A 28 -1.12 8.96 7.17
C ALA A 28 0.04 9.53 7.98
N ARG A 29 0.99 10.16 7.30
CA ARG A 29 2.06 10.94 7.96
C ARG A 29 1.42 12.04 8.81
N ALA A 30 2.00 12.35 9.97
CA ALA A 30 1.51 13.44 10.83
C ALA A 30 1.54 14.80 10.10
N THR A 31 2.48 14.98 9.17
CA THR A 31 2.60 16.16 8.31
C THR A 31 2.51 15.73 6.86
N ALA A 32 1.62 16.31 6.10
CA ALA A 32 1.52 16.11 4.65
C ALA A 32 2.85 16.41 3.93
N GLY A 33 3.01 15.90 2.74
CA GLY A 33 4.16 16.20 1.89
C GLY A 33 4.27 17.68 1.56
N LYS A 34 5.42 18.10 1.05
CA LYS A 34 5.60 19.46 0.53
C LYS A 34 4.74 19.65 -0.72
N ALA A 35 4.26 20.86 -0.97
CA ALA A 35 3.56 21.21 -2.20
C ALA A 35 4.41 20.82 -3.43
N GLY A 36 3.80 20.20 -4.41
CA GLY A 36 4.45 19.72 -5.62
C GLY A 36 5.22 18.39 -5.44
N LYS A 37 5.12 17.72 -4.28
CA LYS A 37 5.68 16.38 -4.09
C LYS A 37 4.68 15.34 -4.60
N VAL A 38 5.16 14.34 -5.32
CA VAL A 38 4.39 13.15 -5.68
C VAL A 38 4.01 12.39 -4.41
N GLY A 39 2.72 12.09 -4.25
CA GLY A 39 2.21 11.27 -3.17
C GLY A 39 2.44 9.78 -3.44
N ILE A 40 2.65 8.99 -2.38
CA ILE A 40 2.75 7.53 -2.52
C ILE A 40 1.82 6.88 -1.52
N VAL A 41 0.90 6.05 -2.03
CA VAL A 41 -0.09 5.36 -1.21
C VAL A 41 -0.04 3.85 -1.41
N THR A 42 -0.41 3.15 -0.36
CA THR A 42 -0.65 1.70 -0.39
C THR A 42 -1.94 1.38 0.38
N GLY A 43 -2.34 0.13 0.35
CA GLY A 43 -3.47 -0.36 1.14
C GLY A 43 -3.45 -1.87 1.28
N GLY A 44 -4.17 -2.34 2.26
CA GLY A 44 -4.32 -3.77 2.51
C GLY A 44 -4.99 -4.09 3.83
N GLY A 45 -5.19 -5.38 4.10
CA GLY A 45 -5.86 -5.88 5.31
C GLY A 45 -5.06 -5.62 6.59
N SER A 46 -5.74 -5.33 7.68
CA SER A 46 -5.13 -5.01 8.98
C SER A 46 -4.39 -6.18 9.64
N GLY A 47 -4.48 -7.40 9.10
CA GLY A 47 -3.83 -8.60 9.63
C GLY A 47 -2.35 -8.77 9.24
N HIS A 48 -1.82 -7.93 8.36
CA HIS A 48 -0.49 -8.08 7.74
C HIS A 48 0.60 -7.19 8.34
N LEU A 49 0.56 -6.88 9.63
CA LEU A 49 1.53 -5.99 10.27
C LEU A 49 2.97 -6.56 10.27
N PRO A 50 3.99 -5.71 10.10
CA PRO A 50 4.00 -4.24 9.98
C PRO A 50 3.65 -3.70 8.58
N VAL A 51 3.54 -4.58 7.58
CA VAL A 51 2.99 -4.20 6.28
C VAL A 51 1.53 -3.85 6.55
N PHE A 52 1.09 -2.74 6.28
CA PHE A 52 1.44 -1.62 5.43
C PHE A 52 1.76 -0.35 6.25
N THR A 53 1.14 -0.23 7.42
CA THR A 53 1.19 0.98 8.28
C THR A 53 2.57 1.27 8.84
N GLY A 54 3.41 0.24 9.01
CA GLY A 54 4.80 0.40 9.48
C GLY A 54 5.72 1.08 8.47
N TYR A 55 5.26 1.33 7.25
CA TYR A 55 6.04 1.95 6.17
C TYR A 55 5.52 3.34 5.76
N VAL A 56 4.63 3.92 6.55
CA VAL A 56 4.22 5.33 6.39
C VAL A 56 5.27 6.23 7.03
N GLY A 57 5.82 7.18 6.29
CA GLY A 57 6.84 8.09 6.81
C GLY A 57 7.66 8.78 5.73
N HIS A 58 8.57 9.63 6.15
CA HIS A 58 9.47 10.38 5.28
C HIS A 58 10.35 9.44 4.44
N GLY A 59 10.38 9.65 3.13
CA GLY A 59 11.12 8.81 2.19
C GLY A 59 10.55 7.40 2.00
N LEU A 60 9.28 7.21 2.38
CA LEU A 60 8.49 5.98 2.25
C LEU A 60 7.09 6.34 1.75
N LEU A 61 6.03 5.76 2.35
CA LEU A 61 4.64 6.04 2.00
C LEU A 61 4.14 7.32 2.67
N ASP A 62 3.24 8.04 2.00
CA ASP A 62 2.54 9.20 2.59
C ASP A 62 1.28 8.76 3.34
N ALA A 63 0.57 7.75 2.84
CA ALA A 63 -0.61 7.19 3.48
C ALA A 63 -0.83 5.71 3.15
N CYS A 64 -1.58 5.04 4.03
CA CYS A 64 -1.97 3.65 3.88
C CYS A 64 -3.45 3.49 4.24
N ALA A 65 -4.27 3.00 3.30
CA ALA A 65 -5.63 2.59 3.55
C ALA A 65 -5.66 1.21 4.22
N ILE A 66 -6.53 1.04 5.24
CA ILE A 66 -6.55 -0.16 6.06
C ILE A 66 -7.91 -0.85 5.94
N GLY A 67 -7.88 -2.07 5.45
CA GLY A 67 -9.04 -2.95 5.42
C GLY A 67 -9.29 -3.66 6.75
N ASP A 68 -10.31 -4.50 6.76
CA ASP A 68 -10.54 -5.42 7.86
C ASP A 68 -9.48 -6.54 7.87
N VAL A 69 -9.56 -7.46 8.84
CA VAL A 69 -8.55 -8.51 8.98
C VAL A 69 -8.51 -9.38 7.72
N PHE A 70 -7.39 -9.33 7.00
CA PHE A 70 -7.15 -10.02 5.72
C PHE A 70 -8.17 -9.68 4.61
N SER A 71 -8.74 -8.48 4.65
CA SER A 71 -9.64 -7.96 3.63
C SER A 71 -9.11 -6.64 3.08
N SER A 72 -9.28 -6.43 1.77
CA SER A 72 -8.95 -5.19 1.11
C SER A 72 -9.73 -4.00 1.70
N PRO A 73 -9.11 -2.81 1.81
CA PRO A 73 -9.85 -1.57 2.10
C PRO A 73 -10.90 -1.29 1.02
N SER A 74 -11.94 -0.54 1.37
CA SER A 74 -12.91 -0.08 0.38
C SER A 74 -12.31 0.96 -0.57
N ALA A 75 -12.92 1.14 -1.73
CA ALA A 75 -12.51 2.16 -2.69
C ALA A 75 -12.51 3.58 -2.07
N GLU A 76 -13.49 3.90 -1.23
CA GLU A 76 -13.56 5.20 -0.55
C GLU A 76 -12.37 5.40 0.43
N GLN A 77 -12.00 4.36 1.18
CA GLN A 77 -10.83 4.44 2.06
C GLN A 77 -9.52 4.62 1.27
N MET A 78 -9.42 3.99 0.11
CA MET A 78 -8.28 4.17 -0.79
C MET A 78 -8.28 5.56 -1.44
N ALA A 79 -9.45 6.10 -1.82
CA ALA A 79 -9.59 7.46 -2.30
C ALA A 79 -9.19 8.49 -1.23
N ASP A 80 -9.57 8.28 0.03
CA ASP A 80 -9.13 9.13 1.14
C ASP A 80 -7.61 9.13 1.31
N ALA A 81 -6.96 7.98 1.16
CA ALA A 81 -5.49 7.91 1.20
C ALA A 81 -4.86 8.70 0.03
N ILE A 82 -5.44 8.62 -1.17
CA ILE A 82 -4.99 9.37 -2.35
C ILE A 82 -5.17 10.87 -2.12
N ARG A 83 -6.34 11.32 -1.66
CA ARG A 83 -6.62 12.74 -1.35
C ARG A 83 -5.64 13.32 -0.35
N PHE A 84 -5.31 12.56 0.71
CA PHE A 84 -4.30 12.99 1.68
C PHE A 84 -2.91 13.14 1.07
N ALA A 85 -2.53 12.19 0.22
CA ALA A 85 -1.17 12.12 -0.34
C ALA A 85 -0.94 13.13 -1.47
N ASP A 86 -2.00 13.56 -2.16
CA ASP A 86 -1.87 14.51 -3.25
C ASP A 86 -1.41 15.89 -2.74
N GLN A 87 -0.35 16.37 -3.37
CA GLN A 87 0.23 17.69 -3.13
C GLN A 87 0.33 18.50 -4.43
N GLY A 88 -0.52 18.15 -5.42
CA GLY A 88 -0.61 18.79 -6.72
C GLY A 88 0.36 18.26 -7.78
N ALA A 89 1.08 17.16 -7.49
CA ALA A 89 1.98 16.50 -8.44
C ALA A 89 1.51 15.07 -8.81
N GLY A 90 0.32 14.69 -8.35
CA GLY A 90 -0.25 13.37 -8.56
C GLY A 90 0.22 12.33 -7.54
N VAL A 91 -0.35 11.13 -7.63
CA VAL A 91 -0.19 10.07 -6.64
C VAL A 91 0.16 8.73 -7.30
N LEU A 92 1.23 8.10 -6.83
CA LEU A 92 1.55 6.72 -7.14
C LEU A 92 0.82 5.76 -6.18
N ARG A 93 -0.05 4.91 -6.73
CA ARG A 93 -0.66 3.77 -6.05
C ARG A 93 0.31 2.59 -6.13
N LEU A 94 0.91 2.21 -5.02
CA LEU A 94 2.00 1.23 -4.95
C LEU A 94 1.65 0.10 -3.98
N TYR A 95 1.29 -1.08 -4.49
CA TYR A 95 0.75 -2.17 -3.68
C TYR A 95 1.02 -3.55 -4.28
N GLY A 96 0.71 -4.61 -3.52
CA GLY A 96 0.88 -5.99 -3.96
C GLY A 96 -0.22 -6.43 -4.93
N ASN A 97 0.09 -7.38 -5.79
CA ASN A 97 -0.82 -7.93 -6.79
C ASN A 97 -1.89 -8.84 -6.16
N TYR A 98 -2.97 -8.25 -5.66
CA TYR A 98 -4.13 -8.93 -5.07
C TYR A 98 -5.42 -8.39 -5.68
N GLY A 99 -6.30 -9.28 -6.13
CA GLY A 99 -7.48 -8.91 -6.91
C GLY A 99 -8.42 -7.92 -6.21
N GLY A 100 -8.61 -8.04 -4.90
CA GLY A 100 -9.43 -7.11 -4.13
C GLY A 100 -8.82 -5.70 -4.05
N ASP A 101 -7.50 -5.63 -3.87
CA ASP A 101 -6.79 -4.34 -3.81
C ASP A 101 -6.77 -3.68 -5.19
N ILE A 102 -6.56 -4.44 -6.26
CA ILE A 102 -6.60 -3.94 -7.64
C ILE A 102 -7.97 -3.31 -7.93
N LEU A 103 -9.05 -4.08 -7.72
CA LEU A 103 -10.40 -3.61 -7.99
C LEU A 103 -10.72 -2.31 -7.23
N ASN A 104 -10.42 -2.28 -5.93
CA ASN A 104 -10.76 -1.14 -5.09
C ASN A 104 -9.88 0.08 -5.37
N PHE A 105 -8.59 -0.10 -5.69
CA PHE A 105 -7.72 1.01 -6.10
C PHE A 105 -8.08 1.56 -7.49
N ASP A 106 -8.53 0.72 -8.42
CA ASP A 106 -9.02 1.19 -9.71
C ASP A 106 -10.28 2.04 -9.53
N MET A 107 -11.26 1.56 -8.75
CA MET A 107 -12.44 2.35 -8.40
C MET A 107 -12.08 3.65 -7.64
N ALA A 108 -11.10 3.61 -6.74
CA ALA A 108 -10.64 4.81 -6.05
C ALA A 108 -9.99 5.81 -7.02
N GLY A 109 -9.23 5.31 -8.00
CA GLY A 109 -8.67 6.13 -9.08
C GLY A 109 -9.75 6.86 -9.88
N ASP A 110 -10.81 6.14 -10.27
CA ASP A 110 -11.94 6.74 -10.98
C ASP A 110 -12.63 7.82 -10.13
N LEU A 111 -12.77 7.62 -8.82
CA LEU A 111 -13.36 8.62 -7.92
C LEU A 111 -12.53 9.90 -7.87
N VAL A 112 -11.21 9.80 -7.71
CA VAL A 112 -10.33 10.98 -7.55
C VAL A 112 -9.99 11.64 -8.89
N ASP A 113 -10.17 10.96 -10.03
CA ASP A 113 -10.03 11.56 -11.36
C ASP A 113 -11.05 12.70 -11.58
N PHE A 114 -12.26 12.58 -11.03
CA PHE A 114 -13.25 13.66 -11.00
C PHE A 114 -12.82 14.86 -10.14
N GLU A 115 -11.78 14.70 -9.33
CA GLU A 115 -11.21 15.74 -8.45
C GLU A 115 -9.89 16.30 -9.03
N ASP A 116 -9.58 16.00 -10.30
CA ASP A 116 -8.35 16.38 -11.01
C ASP A 116 -7.07 15.83 -10.37
N ILE A 117 -7.12 14.72 -9.64
CA ILE A 117 -5.95 14.06 -9.07
C ILE A 117 -5.43 12.98 -10.01
N SER A 118 -4.29 13.23 -10.63
CA SER A 118 -3.65 12.27 -11.51
C SER A 118 -3.05 11.10 -10.71
N CYS A 119 -3.31 9.86 -11.16
CA CYS A 119 -2.79 8.67 -10.51
C CYS A 119 -1.98 7.79 -11.49
N SER A 120 -0.93 7.17 -10.99
CA SER A 120 -0.26 6.03 -11.61
C SER A 120 -0.31 4.80 -10.70
N THR A 121 -0.05 3.61 -11.25
CA THR A 121 -0.09 2.35 -10.49
C THR A 121 1.13 1.50 -10.78
N VAL A 122 1.72 0.94 -9.73
CA VAL A 122 2.73 -0.12 -9.82
C VAL A 122 2.33 -1.27 -8.89
N LEU A 123 2.26 -2.47 -9.47
CA LEU A 123 1.95 -3.72 -8.76
C LEU A 123 3.23 -4.51 -8.49
N LEU A 124 3.41 -4.97 -7.27
CA LEU A 124 4.50 -5.86 -6.88
C LEU A 124 4.10 -7.31 -7.13
N THR A 125 4.97 -8.04 -7.80
CA THR A 125 4.83 -9.47 -8.18
C THR A 125 6.08 -10.26 -7.82
N ASP A 126 6.64 -10.00 -6.66
CA ASP A 126 7.97 -10.49 -6.26
C ASP A 126 8.01 -11.95 -5.78
N ASP A 127 6.87 -12.53 -5.35
CA ASP A 127 6.83 -13.91 -4.81
C ASP A 127 6.99 -14.94 -5.92
N VAL A 128 8.22 -15.41 -6.12
CA VAL A 128 8.57 -16.35 -7.21
C VAL A 128 7.95 -17.74 -7.04
N ALA A 129 7.52 -18.11 -5.82
CA ALA A 129 6.91 -19.40 -5.54
C ALA A 129 5.40 -19.41 -5.85
N SER A 130 4.76 -18.26 -6.05
CA SER A 130 3.31 -18.17 -6.23
C SER A 130 2.82 -18.36 -7.67
N ALA A 131 3.70 -18.23 -8.68
CA ALA A 131 3.42 -18.57 -10.09
C ALA A 131 4.71 -18.77 -10.87
N PRO A 132 4.70 -19.58 -11.95
CA PRO A 132 5.88 -19.86 -12.77
C PRO A 132 6.36 -18.60 -13.51
N PRO A 133 7.59 -18.61 -14.07
CA PRO A 133 8.15 -17.46 -14.77
C PRO A 133 7.30 -16.95 -15.95
N GLU A 134 6.63 -17.85 -16.65
CA GLU A 134 5.80 -17.57 -17.83
C GLU A 134 4.50 -16.84 -17.44
N GLU A 135 4.12 -16.89 -16.17
CA GLU A 135 2.93 -16.25 -15.59
C GLU A 135 3.33 -15.28 -14.45
N HIS A 136 4.50 -14.65 -14.56
CA HIS A 136 5.03 -13.79 -13.50
C HIS A 136 4.09 -12.65 -13.10
N GLU A 137 3.24 -12.19 -14.01
CA GLU A 137 2.21 -11.17 -13.75
C GLU A 137 1.11 -11.66 -12.79
N LYS A 138 0.98 -12.97 -12.58
CA LYS A 138 0.05 -13.56 -11.59
C LYS A 138 0.66 -13.72 -10.20
N ARG A 139 1.97 -13.47 -10.07
CA ARG A 139 2.66 -13.60 -8.78
C ARG A 139 2.12 -12.60 -7.76
N ARG A 140 2.18 -13.00 -6.50
CA ARG A 140 1.82 -12.13 -5.37
C ARG A 140 2.94 -11.14 -5.08
N GLY A 141 2.58 -9.93 -4.58
CA GLY A 141 3.51 -8.99 -3.99
C GLY A 141 3.60 -9.21 -2.48
N VAL A 142 4.79 -9.44 -1.97
CA VAL A 142 5.03 -9.73 -0.55
C VAL A 142 6.17 -8.86 0.00
N ALA A 143 7.34 -9.44 0.28
CA ALA A 143 8.46 -8.72 0.90
C ALA A 143 9.09 -7.65 -0.01
N GLY A 144 8.99 -7.84 -1.33
CA GLY A 144 9.50 -6.88 -2.32
C GLY A 144 8.86 -5.49 -2.25
N MET A 145 7.65 -5.39 -1.73
CA MET A 145 6.96 -4.11 -1.56
C MET A 145 7.79 -3.10 -0.76
N VAL A 146 8.52 -3.53 0.26
CA VAL A 146 9.33 -2.67 1.13
C VAL A 146 10.40 -1.92 0.34
N TYR A 147 11.06 -2.62 -0.60
CA TYR A 147 12.09 -2.00 -1.45
C TYR A 147 11.47 -0.98 -2.41
N ALA A 148 10.32 -1.30 -2.99
CA ALA A 148 9.61 -0.37 -3.87
C ALA A 148 9.14 0.88 -3.11
N PHE A 149 8.59 0.73 -1.89
CA PHE A 149 8.23 1.86 -1.02
C PHE A 149 9.41 2.77 -0.75
N LYS A 150 10.57 2.17 -0.42
CA LYS A 150 11.79 2.93 -0.12
C LYS A 150 12.35 3.66 -1.34
N ILE A 151 12.40 3.01 -2.48
CA ILE A 151 12.94 3.57 -3.73
C ILE A 151 12.02 4.69 -4.25
N ALA A 152 10.71 4.43 -4.34
CA ALA A 152 9.74 5.42 -4.79
C ALA A 152 9.64 6.59 -3.81
N GLY A 153 9.62 6.31 -2.50
CA GLY A 153 9.57 7.34 -1.46
C GLY A 153 10.76 8.28 -1.50
N ALA A 154 11.97 7.76 -1.68
CA ALA A 154 13.17 8.57 -1.83
C ALA A 154 13.10 9.44 -3.10
N ALA A 155 12.70 8.87 -4.24
CA ALA A 155 12.57 9.62 -5.49
C ALA A 155 11.54 10.76 -5.41
N ALA A 156 10.42 10.51 -4.73
CA ALA A 156 9.39 11.53 -4.50
C ALA A 156 9.90 12.67 -3.56
N GLU A 157 10.66 12.34 -2.51
CA GLU A 157 11.25 13.37 -1.63
C GLU A 157 12.36 14.18 -2.33
N GLU A 158 13.02 13.62 -3.35
CA GLU A 158 13.94 14.35 -4.23
C GLU A 158 13.21 15.33 -5.17
N GLY A 159 11.88 15.32 -5.22
CA GLY A 159 11.08 16.20 -6.08
C GLY A 159 10.98 15.75 -7.54
N ARG A 160 11.15 14.44 -7.80
CA ARG A 160 10.91 13.90 -9.14
C ARG A 160 9.41 13.92 -9.45
N ASP A 161 9.09 14.05 -10.75
CA ASP A 161 7.70 14.00 -11.24
C ASP A 161 7.09 12.59 -11.16
N LEU A 162 5.78 12.49 -11.41
CA LEU A 162 5.03 11.25 -11.28
C LEU A 162 5.55 10.15 -12.21
N ASP A 163 5.94 10.48 -13.43
CA ASP A 163 6.45 9.52 -14.41
C ASP A 163 7.79 8.95 -13.95
N ALA A 164 8.70 9.79 -13.45
CA ALA A 164 10.01 9.36 -12.95
C ALA A 164 9.90 8.52 -11.67
N VAL A 165 8.99 8.89 -10.74
CA VAL A 165 8.73 8.11 -9.53
C VAL A 165 8.11 6.76 -9.88
N THR A 166 7.15 6.73 -10.81
CA THR A 166 6.55 5.49 -11.31
C THR A 166 7.57 4.59 -11.98
N ALA A 167 8.44 5.15 -12.82
CA ALA A 167 9.48 4.39 -13.51
C ALA A 167 10.47 3.70 -12.56
N VAL A 168 10.92 4.38 -11.49
CA VAL A 168 11.82 3.74 -10.51
C VAL A 168 11.11 2.71 -9.65
N ALA A 169 9.83 2.91 -9.33
CA ALA A 169 9.01 1.92 -8.65
C ALA A 169 8.79 0.67 -9.51
N GLN A 170 8.49 0.86 -10.81
CA GLN A 170 8.34 -0.24 -11.76
C GLN A 170 9.65 -1.01 -11.92
N LYS A 171 10.78 -0.31 -12.04
CA LYS A 171 12.11 -0.96 -12.08
C LYS A 171 12.35 -1.81 -10.83
N ALA A 172 11.96 -1.34 -9.65
CA ALA A 172 12.07 -2.13 -8.42
C ALA A 172 11.18 -3.38 -8.47
N ALA A 173 9.93 -3.26 -8.92
CA ALA A 173 9.00 -4.38 -9.10
C ALA A 173 9.54 -5.43 -10.08
N ASP A 174 10.07 -5.00 -11.23
CA ASP A 174 10.59 -5.89 -12.28
C ASP A 174 11.81 -6.70 -11.84
N HIS A 175 12.63 -6.16 -10.93
CA HIS A 175 13.91 -6.75 -10.53
C HIS A 175 13.89 -7.36 -9.11
N CYS A 176 12.85 -7.11 -8.32
CA CYS A 176 12.72 -7.69 -6.99
C CYS A 176 12.18 -9.12 -7.07
N ARG A 177 12.76 -10.01 -6.26
CA ARG A 177 12.29 -11.39 -6.10
C ARG A 177 12.31 -11.73 -4.61
N SER A 178 11.25 -12.40 -4.17
CA SER A 178 11.17 -12.96 -2.81
C SER A 178 10.65 -14.39 -2.86
N ILE A 179 10.86 -15.11 -1.77
CA ILE A 179 10.28 -16.43 -1.54
C ILE A 179 9.86 -16.50 -0.08
N GLY A 180 8.68 -17.04 0.18
CA GLY A 180 8.18 -17.31 1.52
C GLY A 180 7.95 -18.78 1.75
N VAL A 181 8.12 -19.23 3.00
CA VAL A 181 7.85 -20.60 3.45
C VAL A 181 6.93 -20.54 4.67
N ALA A 182 5.81 -21.26 4.62
CA ALA A 182 4.92 -21.42 5.76
C ALA A 182 5.26 -22.73 6.49
N LEU A 183 5.45 -22.64 7.81
CA LEU A 183 5.72 -23.79 8.69
C LEU A 183 4.43 -24.35 9.32
N SER A 184 3.34 -23.62 9.25
CA SER A 184 2.02 -24.01 9.75
C SER A 184 0.93 -23.30 8.94
N PRO A 185 -0.29 -23.86 8.87
CA PRO A 185 -1.39 -23.21 8.20
C PRO A 185 -1.86 -21.96 8.98
N CYS A 186 -2.48 -21.02 8.24
CA CYS A 186 -3.14 -19.84 8.82
C CYS A 186 -4.63 -20.12 9.04
N THR A 187 -5.15 -19.76 10.20
CA THR A 187 -6.58 -19.77 10.47
C THR A 187 -7.08 -18.32 10.58
N VAL A 188 -7.87 -17.90 9.61
CA VAL A 188 -8.53 -16.59 9.64
C VAL A 188 -9.57 -16.60 10.77
N PRO A 189 -9.61 -15.57 11.64
CA PRO A 189 -10.49 -15.58 12.83
C PRO A 189 -11.96 -15.87 12.54
N LEU A 190 -12.50 -15.39 11.42
CA LEU A 190 -13.89 -15.60 11.03
C LEU A 190 -14.15 -16.97 10.37
N ALA A 191 -13.12 -17.63 9.85
CA ALA A 191 -13.28 -18.92 9.18
C ALA A 191 -13.35 -20.10 10.15
N GLY A 192 -12.76 -19.96 11.33
CA GLY A 192 -12.76 -20.99 12.39
C GLY A 192 -12.02 -22.30 12.04
N LYS A 193 -11.42 -22.37 10.85
CA LYS A 193 -10.65 -23.50 10.33
C LYS A 193 -9.46 -23.05 9.49
N PRO A 194 -8.41 -23.86 9.35
CA PRO A 194 -7.28 -23.54 8.47
C PRO A 194 -7.73 -23.29 7.02
N THR A 195 -7.04 -22.36 6.36
CA THR A 195 -7.30 -22.02 4.95
C THR A 195 -6.62 -23.01 3.99
N PHE A 196 -5.60 -23.74 4.46
CA PHE A 196 -4.88 -24.77 3.73
C PHE A 196 -4.25 -25.74 4.72
N GLU A 197 -3.84 -26.91 4.24
CA GLU A 197 -3.06 -27.91 4.97
C GLU A 197 -1.62 -27.93 4.46
N ILE A 198 -0.67 -28.30 5.32
CA ILE A 198 0.75 -28.49 5.00
C ILE A 198 1.07 -29.99 5.04
#